data_6c2d642e18288ac91bd0e6417608969b
#
_entry.id   6c2d642e18288ac91bd0e6417608969b
#
_cell.length_a   1.000
_cell.length_b   1.000
_cell.length_c   1.000
_cell.angle_alpha   90.00
_cell.angle_beta   90.00
_cell.angle_gamma   90.00
#
_symmetry.space_group_name_H-M   'P 1'
#
loop_
_entity.id
_entity.type
_entity.pdbx_description
1 polymer ?
#
loop_
_entity_poly.entity_id
_entity_poly.type
_entity_poly.pdbx_seq_one_letter_code
_entity_poly.pdbx_strand_id
1 'polypeptide(L)'
;MTTPLRPHDLIWLTSRDALEGITESWVEAAWHTGLPVVVRRDVDSEGRIPVGVRGLRRDQRAAGWGKPENVLRVVSPEDLSVAAELLRSPFVTQPPVQVALQLSQQAWSWTWGITGSTGYALATGIPVIHADSDLDLLIRAPLPISPDALTTWQSRLSRALCRADTQVDTPEGGFALAEWLRDGKTLLKTRRGPRLVADPWRREE
;
A
#
# COMPACT_ATOMS: atom_id res chain seq x y z
N MET A 1 7.37 -2.73 -22.31
CA MET A 1 7.02 -3.80 -21.34
C MET A 1 6.31 -3.12 -20.19
N THR A 2 5.03 -3.38 -20.01
CA THR A 2 4.25 -2.86 -18.87
C THR A 2 4.72 -3.56 -17.59
N THR A 3 5.14 -2.80 -16.60
CA THR A 3 5.49 -3.35 -15.28
C THR A 3 4.27 -4.08 -14.71
N PRO A 4 4.40 -5.31 -14.22
CA PRO A 4 3.28 -6.04 -13.65
C PRO A 4 2.72 -5.31 -12.42
N LEU A 5 1.39 -5.29 -12.30
CA LEU A 5 0.70 -4.72 -11.15
C LEU A 5 1.06 -5.50 -9.88
N ARG A 6 1.26 -4.77 -8.81
CA ARG A 6 1.66 -5.32 -7.51
C ARG A 6 0.67 -4.90 -6.42
N PRO A 7 0.54 -5.67 -5.34
CA PRO A 7 -0.25 -5.23 -4.19
C PRO A 7 0.11 -3.82 -3.74
N HIS A 8 -0.91 -3.06 -3.35
CA HIS A 8 -0.88 -1.65 -2.95
C HIS A 8 -0.73 -0.63 -4.08
N ASP A 9 -0.52 -1.03 -5.34
CA ASP A 9 -0.63 -0.11 -6.46
C ASP A 9 -2.05 0.47 -6.53
N LEU A 10 -2.15 1.76 -6.81
CA LEU A 10 -3.42 2.43 -7.11
C LEU A 10 -3.63 2.43 -8.61
N ILE A 11 -4.79 1.97 -9.07
CA ILE A 11 -5.14 1.92 -10.48
C ILE A 11 -6.44 2.66 -10.75
N TRP A 12 -6.49 3.39 -11.87
CA TRP A 12 -7.70 3.99 -12.39
C TRP A 12 -8.24 3.14 -13.53
N LEU A 13 -9.54 2.92 -13.53
CA LEU A 13 -10.23 2.16 -14.56
C LEU A 13 -10.93 3.09 -15.54
N THR A 14 -10.99 2.71 -16.82
CA THR A 14 -11.57 3.52 -17.88
C THR A 14 -13.10 3.61 -17.84
N SER A 15 -13.75 2.60 -17.26
CA SER A 15 -15.21 2.52 -17.17
C SER A 15 -15.65 1.87 -15.86
N ARG A 16 -16.93 2.11 -15.52
CA ARG A 16 -17.54 1.50 -14.34
C ARG A 16 -17.70 -0.03 -14.50
N ASP A 17 -17.98 -0.48 -15.72
CA ASP A 17 -18.15 -1.89 -16.07
C ASP A 17 -16.84 -2.69 -16.01
N ALA A 18 -15.71 -2.00 -15.85
CA ALA A 18 -14.41 -2.62 -15.61
C ALA A 18 -14.22 -3.13 -14.17
N LEU A 19 -15.11 -2.73 -13.26
CA LEU A 19 -15.12 -3.16 -11.86
C LEU A 19 -16.22 -4.19 -11.66
N GLU A 20 -15.84 -5.42 -11.31
CA GLU A 20 -16.73 -6.57 -11.17
C GLU A 20 -16.71 -7.15 -9.75
N GLY A 21 -17.72 -7.96 -9.41
CA GLY A 21 -17.77 -8.73 -8.17
C GLY A 21 -18.03 -7.92 -6.89
N ILE A 22 -18.43 -6.66 -7.04
CA ILE A 22 -18.81 -5.81 -5.92
C ILE A 22 -20.22 -6.19 -5.42
N THR A 23 -20.34 -6.39 -4.12
CA THR A 23 -21.62 -6.71 -3.45
C THR A 23 -22.14 -5.56 -2.60
N GLU A 24 -21.28 -4.62 -2.23
CA GLU A 24 -21.58 -3.50 -1.36
C GLU A 24 -22.31 -2.38 -2.10
N SER A 25 -23.58 -2.16 -1.77
CA SER A 25 -24.44 -1.17 -2.43
C SER A 25 -23.93 0.27 -2.36
N TRP A 26 -23.15 0.62 -1.33
CA TRP A 26 -22.59 1.96 -1.18
C TRP A 26 -21.57 2.31 -2.27
N VAL A 27 -20.93 1.32 -2.91
CA VAL A 27 -19.92 1.56 -3.96
C VAL A 27 -20.52 2.30 -5.14
N GLU A 28 -21.76 2.01 -5.48
CA GLU A 28 -22.43 2.69 -6.59
C GLU A 28 -22.51 4.21 -6.41
N ALA A 29 -22.74 4.67 -5.18
CA ALA A 29 -22.82 6.08 -4.85
C ALA A 29 -21.45 6.73 -4.55
N ALA A 30 -20.50 5.97 -4.00
CA ALA A 30 -19.25 6.50 -3.47
C ALA A 30 -18.05 6.38 -4.41
N TRP A 31 -18.09 5.51 -5.42
CA TRP A 31 -16.98 5.31 -6.34
C TRP A 31 -17.36 5.65 -7.79
N HIS A 32 -16.43 6.29 -8.48
CA HIS A 32 -16.50 6.58 -9.93
C HIS A 32 -15.09 6.46 -10.54
N THR A 33 -15.00 6.47 -11.86
CA THR A 33 -13.74 6.26 -12.61
C THR A 33 -12.67 7.32 -12.39
N GLY A 34 -13.03 8.47 -11.83
CA GLY A 34 -12.06 9.50 -11.37
C GLY A 34 -11.31 9.11 -10.10
N LEU A 35 -11.75 8.07 -9.39
CA LEU A 35 -11.14 7.58 -8.16
C LEU A 35 -10.41 6.26 -8.41
N PRO A 36 -9.22 6.06 -7.80
CA PRO A 36 -8.51 4.79 -7.93
C PRO A 36 -9.15 3.68 -7.09
N VAL A 37 -8.83 2.46 -7.48
CA VAL A 37 -8.95 1.27 -6.65
C VAL A 37 -7.56 0.75 -6.30
N VAL A 38 -7.42 0.02 -5.19
CA VAL A 38 -6.13 -0.51 -4.73
C VAL A 38 -5.98 -1.97 -5.12
N VAL A 39 -4.84 -2.34 -5.67
CA VAL A 39 -4.51 -3.75 -5.97
C VAL A 39 -4.32 -4.52 -4.67
N ARG A 40 -5.04 -5.65 -4.53
CA ARG A 40 -4.97 -6.57 -3.39
C ARG A 40 -4.13 -7.81 -3.72
N ARG A 41 -3.88 -8.64 -2.71
CA ARG A 41 -3.35 -9.99 -2.87
C ARG A 41 -4.51 -10.97 -3.00
N ASP A 42 -4.63 -11.60 -4.15
CA ASP A 42 -5.59 -12.66 -4.42
C ASP A 42 -5.18 -13.38 -5.71
N VAL A 43 -5.88 -14.45 -6.05
CA VAL A 43 -5.69 -15.22 -7.28
C VAL A 43 -7.03 -15.33 -7.99
N ASP A 44 -7.04 -15.02 -9.27
CA ASP A 44 -8.16 -15.22 -10.16
C ASP A 44 -7.79 -16.15 -11.32
N SER A 45 -8.64 -17.10 -11.63
CA SER A 45 -8.43 -18.05 -12.75
C SER A 45 -8.60 -17.39 -14.13
N GLU A 46 -9.29 -16.26 -14.19
CA GLU A 46 -9.56 -15.50 -15.42
C GLU A 46 -8.57 -14.37 -15.67
N GLY A 47 -7.60 -14.20 -14.76
CA GLY A 47 -6.55 -13.18 -14.89
C GLY A 47 -7.02 -11.75 -14.58
N ARG A 48 -8.17 -11.58 -13.91
CA ARG A 48 -8.62 -10.28 -13.45
C ARG A 48 -7.73 -9.78 -12.30
N ILE A 49 -7.70 -8.48 -12.11
CA ILE A 49 -6.91 -7.83 -11.06
C ILE A 49 -7.74 -7.80 -9.77
N PRO A 50 -7.28 -8.39 -8.66
CA PRO A 50 -7.94 -8.26 -7.36
C PRO A 50 -7.82 -6.81 -6.87
N VAL A 51 -8.94 -6.15 -6.62
CA VAL A 51 -8.97 -4.74 -6.22
C VAL A 51 -9.80 -4.51 -4.97
N GLY A 52 -9.47 -3.45 -4.24
CA GLY A 52 -10.24 -2.92 -3.14
C GLY A 52 -10.75 -1.53 -3.46
N VAL A 53 -12.01 -1.28 -3.17
CA VAL A 53 -12.64 0.03 -3.29
C VAL A 53 -12.69 0.69 -1.92
N ARG A 54 -12.30 1.95 -1.86
CA ARG A 54 -12.43 2.79 -0.68
C ARG A 54 -13.70 3.64 -0.79
N GLY A 55 -14.52 3.65 0.26
CA GLY A 55 -15.65 4.55 0.39
C GLY A 55 -15.30 5.84 1.11
N LEU A 56 -16.31 6.66 1.38
CA LEU A 56 -16.18 7.94 2.05
C LEU A 56 -15.82 7.76 3.55
N ARG A 57 -16.33 6.70 4.17
CA ARG A 57 -16.06 6.39 5.57
C ARG A 57 -14.90 5.40 5.67
N ARG A 58 -14.17 5.44 6.79
CA ARG A 58 -13.03 4.57 7.05
C ARG A 58 -13.37 3.09 7.06
N ASP A 59 -14.58 2.73 7.50
CA ASP A 59 -15.09 1.35 7.55
C ASP A 59 -15.60 0.85 6.18
N GLN A 60 -15.81 1.73 5.21
CA GLN A 60 -16.26 1.35 3.88
C GLN A 60 -15.10 0.84 3.04
N ARG A 61 -15.02 -0.48 2.95
CA ARG A 61 -14.07 -1.22 2.10
C ARG A 61 -14.83 -2.32 1.37
N ALA A 62 -14.69 -2.37 0.06
CA ALA A 62 -15.27 -3.40 -0.78
C ALA A 62 -14.18 -4.13 -1.56
N ALA A 63 -14.34 -5.42 -1.75
CA ALA A 63 -13.44 -6.24 -2.56
C ALA A 63 -14.10 -6.57 -3.90
N GLY A 64 -13.35 -6.45 -4.98
CA GLY A 64 -13.81 -6.77 -6.33
C GLY A 64 -12.66 -7.12 -7.26
N TRP A 65 -12.96 -7.11 -8.54
CA TRP A 65 -12.04 -7.48 -9.61
C TRP A 65 -12.05 -6.41 -10.70
N GLY A 66 -10.88 -6.05 -11.19
CA GLY A 66 -10.70 -5.12 -12.29
C GLY A 66 -10.30 -5.84 -13.57
N LYS A 67 -10.72 -5.33 -14.71
CA LYS A 67 -10.33 -5.84 -16.03
C LYS A 67 -8.97 -5.24 -16.42
N PRO A 68 -7.93 -6.07 -16.72
CA PRO A 68 -6.59 -5.57 -17.05
C PRO A 68 -6.55 -4.61 -18.23
N GLU A 69 -7.36 -4.87 -19.27
CA GLU A 69 -7.45 -4.06 -20.48
C GLU A 69 -8.05 -2.67 -20.25
N ASN A 70 -8.69 -2.48 -19.12
CA ASN A 70 -9.33 -1.22 -18.73
C ASN A 70 -8.51 -0.39 -17.74
N VAL A 71 -7.26 -0.76 -17.46
CA VAL A 71 -6.37 0.04 -16.62
C VAL A 71 -5.88 1.25 -17.39
N LEU A 72 -6.28 2.44 -16.96
CA LEU A 72 -5.91 3.72 -17.56
C LEU A 72 -4.60 4.27 -17.01
N ARG A 73 -4.41 4.14 -15.70
CA ARG A 73 -3.29 4.75 -14.96
C ARG A 73 -2.92 3.88 -13.77
N VAL A 74 -1.64 3.85 -13.46
CA VAL A 74 -1.09 3.18 -12.27
C VAL A 74 -0.24 4.17 -11.51
N VAL A 75 -0.39 4.21 -10.19
CA VAL A 75 0.48 4.92 -9.26
C VAL A 75 0.93 3.92 -8.19
N SER A 76 2.23 3.67 -8.12
CA SER A 76 2.80 2.79 -7.11
C SER A 76 3.01 3.53 -5.78
N PRO A 77 3.10 2.82 -4.65
CA PRO A 77 3.51 3.42 -3.38
C PRO A 77 4.84 4.16 -3.46
N GLU A 78 5.78 3.66 -4.26
CA GLU A 78 7.11 4.22 -4.47
C GLU A 78 7.07 5.57 -5.21
N ASP A 79 6.13 5.75 -6.11
CA ASP A 79 5.94 7.02 -6.82
C ASP A 79 5.57 8.15 -5.85
N LEU A 80 4.91 7.80 -4.74
CA LEU A 80 4.42 8.75 -3.73
C LEU A 80 5.47 9.15 -2.68
N SER A 81 6.62 8.48 -2.65
CA SER A 81 7.70 8.74 -1.68
C SER A 81 8.82 9.63 -2.21
N VAL A 82 8.67 10.17 -3.41
CA VAL A 82 9.66 11.05 -4.04
C VAL A 82 9.66 12.42 -3.33
N ALA A 83 10.82 12.82 -2.78
CA ALA A 83 10.95 14.03 -1.97
C ALA A 83 10.41 15.29 -2.65
N ALA A 84 10.69 15.49 -3.94
CA ALA A 84 10.21 16.65 -4.69
C ALA A 84 8.69 16.71 -4.80
N GLU A 85 8.02 15.56 -4.93
CA GLU A 85 6.57 15.47 -4.98
C GLU A 85 5.93 15.70 -3.60
N LEU A 86 6.54 15.17 -2.54
CA LEU A 86 6.10 15.41 -1.16
C LEU A 86 6.17 16.90 -0.80
N LEU A 87 7.24 17.59 -1.22
CA LEU A 87 7.41 19.02 -0.98
C LEU A 87 6.37 19.89 -1.71
N ARG A 88 5.91 19.44 -2.87
CA ARG A 88 4.88 20.16 -3.67
C ARG A 88 3.45 19.81 -3.26
N SER A 89 3.28 18.80 -2.42
CA SER A 89 1.96 18.34 -2.01
C SER A 89 1.20 19.41 -1.24
N PRO A 90 -0.11 19.58 -1.47
CA PRO A 90 -0.95 20.45 -0.64
C PRO A 90 -1.05 19.93 0.81
N PHE A 91 -0.63 18.69 1.06
CA PHE A 91 -0.64 18.05 2.38
C PHE A 91 0.74 18.08 3.08
N VAL A 92 1.71 18.83 2.56
CA VAL A 92 3.10 18.87 3.05
C VAL A 92 3.21 19.21 4.55
N THR A 93 2.27 20.00 5.10
CA THR A 93 2.25 20.37 6.52
C THR A 93 1.64 19.31 7.44
N GLN A 94 1.02 18.28 6.89
CA GLN A 94 0.43 17.20 7.68
C GLN A 94 1.51 16.28 8.26
N PRO A 95 1.42 15.85 9.53
CA PRO A 95 2.42 15.02 10.17
C PRO A 95 2.84 13.76 9.40
N PRO A 96 1.91 12.97 8.79
CA PRO A 96 2.31 11.81 8.00
C PRO A 96 3.20 12.17 6.80
N VAL A 97 2.93 13.28 6.13
CA VAL A 97 3.74 13.73 4.98
C VAL A 97 5.10 14.24 5.43
N GLN A 98 5.18 14.94 6.57
CA GLN A 98 6.43 15.38 7.18
C GLN A 98 7.33 14.19 7.56
N VAL A 99 6.76 13.12 8.13
CA VAL A 99 7.50 11.90 8.46
C VAL A 99 8.02 11.22 7.18
N ALA A 100 7.18 11.09 6.15
CA ALA A 100 7.60 10.54 4.85
C ALA A 100 8.72 11.37 4.22
N LEU A 101 8.66 12.69 4.30
CA LEU A 101 9.70 13.59 3.81
C LEU A 101 11.02 13.38 4.56
N GLN A 102 11.00 13.22 5.88
CA GLN A 102 12.19 12.91 6.67
C GLN A 102 12.81 11.56 6.27
N LEU A 103 12.00 10.54 6.01
CA LEU A 103 12.47 9.24 5.51
C LEU A 103 13.11 9.36 4.13
N SER A 104 12.54 10.18 3.24
CA SER A 104 13.04 10.37 1.87
C SER A 104 14.41 11.07 1.80
N GLN A 105 14.82 11.74 2.87
CA GLN A 105 16.14 12.39 2.98
C GLN A 105 17.27 11.42 3.32
N GLN A 106 16.96 10.16 3.56
CA GLN A 106 17.94 9.13 3.91
C GLN A 106 18.07 8.12 2.76
N ALA A 107 19.29 7.62 2.58
CA ALA A 107 19.55 6.53 1.64
C ALA A 107 19.19 5.19 2.32
N TRP A 108 18.19 4.51 1.79
CA TRP A 108 17.83 3.15 2.18
C TRP A 108 18.29 2.17 1.10
N SER A 109 18.72 0.98 1.50
CA SER A 109 19.15 -0.08 0.55
C SER A 109 18.00 -0.82 -0.11
N TRP A 110 16.77 -0.44 0.19
CA TRP A 110 15.54 -1.00 -0.40
C TRP A 110 14.62 0.09 -0.93
N THR A 111 13.72 -0.31 -1.79
CA THR A 111 12.62 0.54 -2.28
C THR A 111 11.50 0.58 -1.25
N TRP A 112 10.96 1.75 -0.99
CA TRP A 112 9.84 1.96 -0.10
C TRP A 112 8.84 2.95 -0.67
N GLY A 113 7.64 2.96 -0.12
CA GLY A 113 6.59 3.85 -0.56
C GLY A 113 5.51 4.08 0.48
N ILE A 114 4.51 4.87 0.10
CA ILE A 114 3.41 5.31 0.96
C ILE A 114 2.12 4.65 0.51
N THR A 115 1.39 4.07 1.46
CA THR A 115 0.08 3.43 1.24
C THR A 115 -0.99 4.05 2.13
N GLY A 116 -2.14 3.40 2.27
CA GLY A 116 -3.20 3.82 3.16
C GLY A 116 -3.83 5.16 2.79
N SER A 117 -4.34 5.85 3.78
CA SER A 117 -5.02 7.15 3.57
C SER A 117 -4.07 8.24 3.09
N THR A 118 -2.84 8.25 3.60
CA THR A 118 -1.83 9.23 3.15
C THR A 118 -1.47 9.00 1.69
N GLY A 119 -1.22 7.75 1.28
CA GLY A 119 -0.99 7.42 -0.13
C GLY A 119 -2.15 7.79 -1.03
N TYR A 120 -3.38 7.53 -0.60
CA TYR A 120 -4.58 7.92 -1.34
C TYR A 120 -4.70 9.44 -1.50
N ALA A 121 -4.48 10.21 -0.43
CA ALA A 121 -4.50 11.67 -0.49
C ALA A 121 -3.44 12.22 -1.45
N LEU A 122 -2.20 11.73 -1.36
CA LEU A 122 -1.10 12.14 -2.23
C LEU A 122 -1.37 11.82 -3.71
N ALA A 123 -1.95 10.67 -4.00
CA ALA A 123 -2.24 10.24 -5.37
C ALA A 123 -3.44 10.96 -6.01
N THR A 124 -4.43 11.39 -5.20
CA THR A 124 -5.70 11.93 -5.68
C THR A 124 -5.87 13.42 -5.45
N GLY A 125 -5.14 14.01 -4.49
CA GLY A 125 -5.37 15.37 -4.01
C GLY A 125 -6.61 15.52 -3.10
N ILE A 126 -7.28 14.41 -2.76
CA ILE A 126 -8.48 14.43 -1.91
C ILE A 126 -8.05 14.49 -0.43
N PRO A 127 -8.60 15.41 0.38
CA PRO A 127 -8.18 15.64 1.76
C PRO A 127 -8.76 14.59 2.72
N VAL A 128 -8.32 13.34 2.60
CA VAL A 128 -8.73 12.21 3.47
C VAL A 128 -7.83 12.04 4.69
N ILE A 129 -6.82 12.88 4.86
CA ILE A 129 -5.90 12.88 6.01
C ILE A 129 -6.03 14.17 6.81
N HIS A 130 -5.66 14.09 8.07
CA HIS A 130 -5.69 15.20 9.05
C HIS A 130 -4.50 15.04 10.02
N ALA A 131 -4.39 15.95 10.99
CA ALA A 131 -3.25 16.03 11.91
C ALA A 131 -3.01 14.74 12.72
N ASP A 132 -4.05 13.97 13.01
CA ASP A 132 -3.96 12.71 13.79
C ASP A 132 -3.96 11.46 12.90
N SER A 133 -3.78 11.62 11.60
CA SER A 133 -3.72 10.47 10.68
C SER A 133 -2.44 9.68 10.85
N ASP A 134 -2.56 8.36 10.73
CA ASP A 134 -1.42 7.43 10.71
C ASP A 134 -0.72 7.47 9.34
N LEU A 135 0.56 7.07 9.32
CA LEU A 135 1.34 6.85 8.11
C LEU A 135 1.50 5.36 7.87
N ASP A 136 0.94 4.88 6.78
CA ASP A 136 1.13 3.50 6.32
C ASP A 136 2.24 3.45 5.26
N LEU A 137 3.27 2.66 5.52
CA LEU A 137 4.46 2.50 4.69
C LEU A 137 4.57 1.09 4.14
N LEU A 138 5.20 0.98 2.99
CA LEU A 138 5.50 -0.28 2.34
C LEU A 138 6.98 -0.35 1.97
N ILE A 139 7.66 -1.44 2.35
CA ILE A 139 8.99 -1.80 1.86
C ILE A 139 8.81 -2.89 0.80
N ARG A 140 9.39 -2.71 -0.38
CA ARG A 140 9.50 -3.76 -1.40
C ARG A 140 10.78 -4.54 -1.15
N ALA A 141 10.66 -5.80 -0.79
CA ALA A 141 11.76 -6.66 -0.39
C ALA A 141 11.81 -7.93 -1.25
N PRO A 142 12.23 -7.82 -2.53
CA PRO A 142 12.35 -8.99 -3.42
C PRO A 142 13.43 -9.98 -2.94
N LEU A 143 14.37 -9.50 -2.13
CA LEU A 143 15.41 -10.28 -1.45
C LEU A 143 15.32 -10.06 0.05
N PRO A 144 15.81 -11.03 0.87
CA PRO A 144 15.84 -10.88 2.32
C PRO A 144 16.60 -9.62 2.77
N ILE A 145 16.00 -8.91 3.71
CA ILE A 145 16.62 -7.75 4.38
C ILE A 145 16.97 -8.19 5.82
N SER A 146 18.16 -7.80 6.29
CA SER A 146 18.58 -8.17 7.63
C SER A 146 17.67 -7.54 8.71
N PRO A 147 17.38 -8.28 9.79
CA PRO A 147 16.61 -7.74 10.92
C PRO A 147 17.21 -6.46 11.51
N ASP A 148 18.53 -6.35 11.57
CA ASP A 148 19.22 -5.16 12.10
C ASP A 148 18.96 -3.91 11.25
N ALA A 149 19.00 -4.04 9.93
CA ALA A 149 18.68 -2.94 9.02
C ALA A 149 17.21 -2.51 9.17
N LEU A 150 16.29 -3.47 9.26
CA LEU A 150 14.86 -3.20 9.48
C LEU A 150 14.58 -2.61 10.87
N THR A 151 15.36 -3.00 11.90
CA THR A 151 15.28 -2.40 13.23
C THR A 151 15.70 -0.93 13.20
N THR A 152 16.69 -0.57 12.39
CA THR A 152 17.08 0.84 12.20
C THR A 152 15.93 1.65 11.60
N TRP A 153 15.25 1.14 10.58
CA TRP A 153 14.04 1.74 10.03
C TRP A 153 12.95 1.90 11.08
N GLN A 154 12.60 0.84 11.79
CA GLN A 154 11.57 0.85 12.82
C GLN A 154 11.87 1.83 13.96
N SER A 155 13.15 1.95 14.36
CA SER A 155 13.59 2.90 15.39
C SER A 155 13.43 4.36 14.98
N ARG A 156 13.53 4.66 13.70
CA ARG A 156 13.22 6.02 13.19
C ARG A 156 11.74 6.31 13.32
N LEU A 157 10.90 5.36 12.96
CA LEU A 157 9.45 5.51 13.00
C LEU A 157 8.89 5.61 14.42
N SER A 158 9.51 4.94 15.40
CA SER A 158 9.08 5.00 16.81
C SER A 158 9.24 6.40 17.44
N ARG A 159 10.02 7.28 16.80
CA ARG A 159 10.24 8.68 17.21
C ARG A 159 9.53 9.69 16.30
N ALA A 160 8.70 9.21 15.41
CA ALA A 160 8.01 10.06 14.43
C ALA A 160 6.90 10.91 15.06
N LEU A 161 6.52 11.97 14.36
CA LEU A 161 5.45 12.90 14.78
C LEU A 161 4.05 12.28 14.73
N CYS A 162 3.88 11.18 14.03
CA CYS A 162 2.64 10.43 13.96
C CYS A 162 2.93 8.93 14.12
N ARG A 163 1.89 8.15 14.39
CA ARG A 163 1.99 6.69 14.32
C ARG A 163 2.31 6.29 12.90
N ALA A 164 3.30 5.41 12.73
CA ALA A 164 3.69 4.87 11.44
C ALA A 164 3.79 3.36 11.51
N ASP A 165 3.11 2.69 10.59
CA ASP A 165 3.09 1.23 10.46
C ASP A 165 3.72 0.84 9.12
N THR A 166 4.64 -0.13 9.13
CA THR A 166 5.31 -0.61 7.92
C THR A 166 4.89 -2.04 7.59
N GLN A 167 4.46 -2.26 6.36
CA GLN A 167 4.38 -3.58 5.77
C GLN A 167 5.61 -3.84 4.90
N VAL A 168 6.08 -5.09 4.90
CA VAL A 168 7.15 -5.56 4.02
C VAL A 168 6.54 -6.51 3.00
N ASP A 169 6.77 -6.24 1.72
CA ASP A 169 6.28 -7.03 0.60
C ASP A 169 7.40 -7.89 0.04
N THR A 170 7.27 -9.20 0.20
CA THR A 170 8.19 -10.21 -0.30
C THR A 170 7.58 -10.95 -1.49
N PRO A 171 8.34 -11.75 -2.25
CA PRO A 171 7.78 -12.59 -3.30
C PRO A 171 6.68 -13.55 -2.80
N GLU A 172 6.75 -13.97 -1.54
CA GLU A 172 5.81 -14.93 -0.95
C GLU A 172 4.56 -14.25 -0.35
N GLY A 173 4.64 -12.98 0.01
CA GLY A 173 3.52 -12.25 0.61
C GLY A 173 3.93 -10.99 1.35
N GLY A 174 2.99 -10.39 2.04
CA GLY A 174 3.20 -9.18 2.84
C GLY A 174 3.05 -9.44 4.33
N PHE A 175 3.89 -8.81 5.14
CA PHE A 175 3.84 -8.94 6.59
C PHE A 175 4.03 -7.61 7.32
N ALA A 176 3.57 -7.54 8.57
CA ALA A 176 3.75 -6.40 9.45
C ALA A 176 5.14 -6.42 10.08
N LEU A 177 5.95 -5.39 9.81
CA LEU A 177 7.33 -5.32 10.27
C LEU A 177 7.45 -5.34 11.79
N ALA A 178 6.65 -4.54 12.49
CA ALA A 178 6.70 -4.44 13.94
C ALA A 178 6.38 -5.78 14.64
N GLU A 179 5.45 -6.56 14.11
CA GLU A 179 5.12 -7.90 14.61
C GLU A 179 6.32 -8.84 14.46
N TRP A 180 6.91 -8.89 13.26
CA TRP A 180 8.03 -9.77 12.98
C TRP A 180 9.28 -9.46 13.83
N LEU A 181 9.60 -8.17 13.98
CA LEU A 181 10.74 -7.75 14.83
C LEU A 181 10.52 -8.05 16.30
N ARG A 182 9.27 -7.96 16.79
CA ARG A 182 8.93 -8.24 18.18
C ARG A 182 8.93 -9.74 18.50
N ASP A 183 8.31 -10.54 17.64
CA ASP A 183 7.93 -11.93 17.96
C ASP A 183 8.81 -12.96 17.23
N GLY A 184 9.67 -12.54 16.29
CA GLY A 184 10.49 -13.42 15.46
C GLY A 184 9.67 -14.26 14.47
N LYS A 185 8.36 -14.02 14.39
CA LYS A 185 7.39 -14.65 13.48
C LYS A 185 6.29 -13.66 13.17
N THR A 186 5.61 -13.84 12.04
CA THR A 186 4.55 -12.93 11.60
C THR A 186 3.51 -13.65 10.75
N LEU A 187 2.34 -13.05 10.66
CA LEU A 187 1.29 -13.49 9.76
C LEU A 187 1.60 -13.01 8.33
N LEU A 188 2.12 -13.89 7.49
CA LEU A 188 2.39 -13.62 6.08
C LEU A 188 1.09 -13.69 5.29
N LYS A 189 0.68 -12.56 4.72
CA LYS A 189 -0.51 -12.45 3.87
C LYS A 189 -0.13 -12.86 2.45
N THR A 190 -0.40 -14.11 2.09
CA THR A 190 -0.14 -14.65 0.76
C THR A 190 -1.35 -14.47 -0.17
N ARG A 191 -1.18 -14.80 -1.45
CA ARG A 191 -2.29 -14.83 -2.42
C ARG A 191 -3.34 -15.91 -2.11
N ARG A 192 -2.96 -16.94 -1.33
CA ARG A 192 -3.82 -18.07 -0.95
C ARG A 192 -4.34 -17.98 0.47
N GLY A 193 -4.12 -16.85 1.15
CA GLY A 193 -4.52 -16.63 2.54
C GLY A 193 -3.34 -16.43 3.49
N PRO A 194 -3.63 -16.12 4.75
CA PRO A 194 -2.60 -15.82 5.75
C PRO A 194 -1.94 -17.10 6.28
N ARG A 195 -0.61 -17.02 6.54
CA ARG A 195 0.19 -18.08 7.14
C ARG A 195 1.12 -17.53 8.21
N LEU A 196 1.29 -18.24 9.32
CA LEU A 196 2.26 -17.88 10.34
C LEU A 196 3.64 -18.41 9.93
N VAL A 197 4.63 -17.52 9.79
CA VAL A 197 6.00 -17.85 9.35
C VAL A 197 7.05 -17.17 10.21
N ALA A 198 8.21 -17.79 10.37
CA ALA A 198 9.39 -17.19 10.96
C ALA A 198 10.26 -16.50 9.89
N ASP A 199 10.35 -17.08 8.70
CA ASP A 199 11.08 -16.54 7.54
C ASP A 199 10.08 -16.16 6.43
N PRO A 200 9.78 -14.84 6.27
CA PRO A 200 8.82 -14.38 5.27
C PRO A 200 9.29 -14.44 3.81
N TRP A 201 10.55 -14.75 3.56
CA TRP A 201 11.11 -14.91 2.20
C TRP A 201 11.22 -16.36 1.77
N ARG A 202 11.06 -17.30 2.71
CA ARG A 202 11.19 -18.70 2.41
C ARG A 202 10.01 -19.21 1.59
N ARG A 203 10.32 -19.69 0.38
CA ARG A 203 9.33 -20.36 -0.46
C ARG A 203 8.98 -21.71 0.17
N GLU A 204 7.69 -22.03 0.19
CA GLU A 204 7.26 -23.41 0.47
C GLU A 204 7.48 -24.28 -0.76
N GLU A 205 8.03 -25.45 -0.51
CA GLU A 205 8.14 -26.54 -1.50
C GLU A 205 6.78 -27.18 -1.76
#